data_51031b778a682f782a889aa7a8cf9c6a
#
_entry.id   51031b778a682f782a889aa7a8cf9c6a
#
_cell.length_a   1.000
_cell.length_b   1.000
_cell.length_c   1.000
_cell.angle_alpha   90.00
_cell.angle_beta   90.00
_cell.angle_gamma   90.00
#
_symmetry.space_group_name_H-M   'P 1'
#
loop_
_entity.id
_entity.type
_entity.pdbx_description
1 polymer ?
#
loop_
_entity_poly.entity_id
_entity_poly.type
_entity_poly.pdbx_seq_one_letter_code
_entity_poly.pdbx_strand_id
1 'polypeptide(L)'
;EWAKQGDVGRRKLAQFTRYFTIILAFIQSFAMSFGFNQMYGGTLIQDEGVMTYVIISIVLTAGTAFLLWLSEQITAKGVGNGISIVIFAGIVASFPNAVNQLYAQQIEGAGEALFINIIIIVLLALVLLAVVVGVIYVTQALRKIPIQYAKRVAGNASERVAAGQQTH
;
A
#
# COMPACT_ATOMS: atom_id res chain seq x y z
N GLU A 1 -5.02 15.55 -19.53
CA GLU A 1 -4.13 16.50 -20.25
C GLU A 1 -2.75 16.62 -19.62
N TRP A 2 -2.63 16.71 -18.28
CA TRP A 2 -1.33 16.85 -17.61
C TRP A 2 -0.40 15.62 -17.76
N ALA A 3 -0.95 14.42 -17.84
CA ALA A 3 -0.16 13.19 -18.06
C ALA A 3 0.56 13.17 -19.43
N LYS A 4 0.12 13.97 -20.40
CA LYS A 4 0.74 14.10 -21.74
C LYS A 4 1.89 15.11 -21.80
N GLN A 5 2.08 15.93 -20.75
CA GLN A 5 3.09 17.00 -20.71
C GLN A 5 4.49 16.54 -20.21
N GLY A 6 4.75 15.22 -20.16
CA GLY A 6 6.03 14.68 -19.73
C GLY A 6 6.35 14.95 -18.25
N ASP A 7 7.61 15.28 -17.92
CA ASP A 7 8.07 15.41 -16.51
C ASP A 7 7.43 16.59 -15.77
N VAL A 8 7.11 17.68 -16.45
CA VAL A 8 6.46 18.85 -15.85
C VAL A 8 5.02 18.51 -15.42
N GLY A 9 4.30 17.76 -16.26
CA GLY A 9 2.94 17.30 -15.95
C GLY A 9 2.92 16.32 -14.77
N ARG A 10 3.89 15.44 -14.70
CA ARG A 10 4.03 14.48 -13.56
C ARG A 10 4.28 15.20 -12.23
N ARG A 11 5.11 16.23 -12.21
CA ARG A 11 5.36 17.04 -11.00
C ARG A 11 4.11 17.78 -10.53
N LYS A 12 3.34 18.37 -11.45
CA LYS A 12 2.06 19.04 -11.14
C LYS A 12 1.03 18.06 -10.59
N LEU A 13 0.95 16.86 -11.18
CA LEU A 13 0.05 15.83 -10.73
C LEU A 13 0.41 15.34 -9.31
N ALA A 14 1.70 15.15 -9.02
CA ALA A 14 2.17 14.77 -7.70
C ALA A 14 1.84 15.84 -6.64
N GLN A 15 2.02 17.12 -6.96
CA GLN A 15 1.66 18.22 -6.06
C GLN A 15 0.14 18.26 -5.80
N PHE A 16 -0.67 18.13 -6.86
CA PHE A 16 -2.13 18.08 -6.73
C PHE A 16 -2.57 16.90 -5.85
N THR A 17 -2.03 15.72 -6.08
CA THR A 17 -2.32 14.53 -5.27
C THR A 17 -1.97 14.74 -3.81
N ARG A 18 -0.85 15.40 -3.50
CA ARG A 18 -0.44 15.73 -2.12
C ARG A 18 -1.48 16.62 -1.42
N TYR A 19 -1.86 17.72 -2.03
CA TYR A 19 -2.87 18.63 -1.44
C TYR A 19 -4.22 17.93 -1.27
N PHE A 20 -4.64 17.19 -2.27
CA PHE A 20 -5.89 16.43 -2.22
C PHE A 20 -5.88 15.37 -1.11
N THR A 21 -4.76 14.68 -0.92
CA THR A 21 -4.59 13.71 0.17
C THR A 21 -4.72 14.36 1.54
N ILE A 22 -4.15 15.54 1.75
CA ILE A 22 -4.24 16.27 3.03
C ILE A 22 -5.69 16.69 3.31
N ILE A 23 -6.41 17.18 2.30
CA ILE A 23 -7.81 17.56 2.43
C ILE A 23 -8.67 16.32 2.77
N LEU A 24 -8.46 15.21 2.05
CA LEU A 24 -9.16 13.96 2.35
C LEU A 24 -8.84 13.43 3.74
N ALA A 25 -7.57 13.49 4.16
CA ALA A 25 -7.14 13.07 5.49
C ALA A 25 -7.84 13.89 6.58
N PHE A 26 -8.03 15.19 6.39
CA PHE A 26 -8.75 16.04 7.34
C PHE A 26 -10.23 15.63 7.44
N ILE A 27 -10.91 15.48 6.31
CA ILE A 27 -12.32 15.05 6.28
C ILE A 27 -12.48 13.68 6.94
N GLN A 28 -11.61 12.73 6.60
CA GLN A 28 -11.64 11.38 7.15
C GLN A 28 -11.33 11.36 8.64
N SER A 29 -10.36 12.14 9.11
CA SER A 29 -10.00 12.25 10.52
C SER A 29 -11.17 12.83 11.35
N PHE A 30 -11.86 13.82 10.80
CA PHE A 30 -13.05 14.38 11.43
C PHE A 30 -14.17 13.34 11.54
N ALA A 31 -14.47 12.65 10.45
CA ALA A 31 -15.50 11.62 10.42
C ALA A 31 -15.16 10.45 11.36
N MET A 32 -13.88 10.03 11.41
CA MET A 32 -13.45 8.96 12.31
C MET A 32 -13.52 9.36 13.78
N SER A 33 -13.07 10.56 14.16
CA SER A 33 -13.11 11.00 15.55
C SER A 33 -14.55 11.10 16.05
N PHE A 34 -15.47 11.62 15.23
CA PHE A 34 -16.89 11.64 15.54
C PHE A 34 -17.49 10.23 15.60
N GLY A 35 -17.21 9.38 14.60
CA GLY A 35 -17.74 8.03 14.52
C GLY A 35 -17.28 7.14 15.68
N PHE A 36 -16.01 7.22 16.07
CA PHE A 36 -15.51 6.46 17.22
C PHE A 36 -16.14 6.94 18.53
N ASN A 37 -16.27 8.25 18.74
CA ASN A 37 -16.93 8.74 19.95
C ASN A 37 -18.38 8.24 20.07
N GLN A 38 -19.13 8.24 18.97
CA GLN A 38 -20.48 7.67 18.92
C GLN A 38 -20.50 6.16 19.19
N MET A 39 -19.58 5.42 18.62
CA MET A 39 -19.48 3.97 18.78
C MET A 39 -19.20 3.55 20.23
N TYR A 40 -18.43 4.36 20.96
CA TYR A 40 -18.13 4.15 22.39
C TYR A 40 -19.06 4.91 23.34
N GLY A 41 -20.24 5.33 22.85
CA GLY A 41 -21.27 5.97 23.68
C GLY A 41 -20.88 7.35 24.25
N GLY A 42 -20.05 8.11 23.54
CA GLY A 42 -19.63 9.46 23.98
C GLY A 42 -18.56 9.49 25.07
N THR A 43 -17.96 8.35 25.40
CA THR A 43 -17.02 8.25 26.54
C THR A 43 -15.55 8.54 26.17
N LEU A 44 -15.20 8.53 24.89
CA LEU A 44 -13.82 8.76 24.45
C LEU A 44 -13.40 10.21 24.51
N ILE A 45 -14.32 11.11 24.19
CA ILE A 45 -14.08 12.55 24.14
C ILE A 45 -14.98 13.20 25.20
N GLN A 46 -14.37 13.67 26.30
CA GLN A 46 -15.11 14.26 27.41
C GLN A 46 -15.78 15.59 27.06
N ASP A 47 -15.16 16.36 26.18
CA ASP A 47 -15.71 17.63 25.68
C ASP A 47 -16.18 17.41 24.22
N GLU A 48 -17.49 17.28 24.06
CA GLU A 48 -18.15 17.06 22.76
C GLU A 48 -18.28 18.35 21.92
N GLY A 49 -17.54 19.38 22.25
CA GLY A 49 -17.48 20.61 21.46
C GLY A 49 -16.96 20.37 20.04
N VAL A 50 -17.57 21.01 19.05
CA VAL A 50 -17.10 20.95 17.66
C VAL A 50 -15.62 21.31 17.55
N MET A 51 -15.15 22.23 18.41
CA MET A 51 -13.75 22.67 18.43
C MET A 51 -12.80 21.52 18.80
N THR A 52 -13.18 20.65 19.71
CA THR A 52 -12.40 19.47 20.11
C THR A 52 -12.22 18.49 18.96
N TYR A 53 -13.29 18.21 18.20
CA TYR A 53 -13.20 17.37 17.00
C TYR A 53 -12.32 17.98 15.92
N VAL A 54 -12.38 19.31 15.73
CA VAL A 54 -11.52 20.02 14.77
C VAL A 54 -10.05 19.91 15.19
N ILE A 55 -9.72 20.11 16.46
CA ILE A 55 -8.35 20.00 16.98
C ILE A 55 -7.82 18.58 16.77
N ILE A 56 -8.59 17.56 17.15
CA ILE A 56 -8.21 16.15 16.94
C ILE A 56 -7.97 15.88 15.45
N SER A 57 -8.85 16.38 14.59
CA SER A 57 -8.71 16.21 13.14
C SER A 57 -7.46 16.86 12.57
N ILE A 58 -7.09 18.05 13.07
CA ILE A 58 -5.85 18.73 12.68
C ILE A 58 -4.62 17.91 13.11
N VAL A 59 -4.62 17.39 14.35
CA VAL A 59 -3.50 16.57 14.85
C VAL A 59 -3.33 15.29 14.04
N LEU A 60 -4.42 14.58 13.75
CA LEU A 60 -4.39 13.36 12.92
C LEU A 60 -3.95 13.65 11.49
N THR A 61 -4.44 14.76 10.92
CA THR A 61 -4.04 15.21 9.58
C THR A 61 -2.55 15.58 9.53
N ALA A 62 -2.03 16.24 10.58
CA ALA A 62 -0.62 16.55 10.69
C ALA A 62 0.25 15.27 10.72
N GLY A 63 -0.20 14.23 11.45
CA GLY A 63 0.43 12.91 11.43
C GLY A 63 0.45 12.28 10.02
N THR A 64 -0.67 12.34 9.31
CA THR A 64 -0.76 11.84 7.93
C THR A 64 0.15 12.63 6.98
N ALA A 65 0.20 13.97 7.11
CA ALA A 65 1.09 14.82 6.31
C ALA A 65 2.57 14.52 6.58
N PHE A 66 2.92 14.25 7.85
CA PHE A 66 4.27 13.82 8.22
C PHE A 66 4.64 12.48 7.59
N LEU A 67 3.75 11.48 7.64
CA LEU A 67 3.98 10.18 7.01
C LEU A 67 4.10 10.31 5.49
N LEU A 68 3.32 11.17 4.86
CA LEU A 68 3.42 11.45 3.42
C LEU A 68 4.78 12.04 3.08
N TRP A 69 5.24 13.05 3.82
CA TRP A 69 6.56 13.64 3.66
C TRP A 69 7.68 12.61 3.87
N LEU A 70 7.56 11.77 4.90
CA LEU A 70 8.54 10.70 5.18
C LEU A 70 8.61 9.70 4.03
N SER A 71 7.46 9.28 3.48
CA SER A 71 7.39 8.36 2.35
C SER A 71 8.05 8.94 1.09
N GLU A 72 7.92 10.25 0.87
CA GLU A 72 8.60 10.94 -0.22
C GLU A 72 10.11 10.98 -0.03
N GLN A 73 10.59 11.21 1.21
CA GLN A 73 12.02 11.15 1.51
C GLN A 73 12.60 9.75 1.29
N ILE A 74 11.86 8.70 1.69
CA ILE A 74 12.24 7.31 1.44
C ILE A 74 12.32 7.03 -0.06
N THR A 75 11.33 7.48 -0.83
CA THR A 75 11.33 7.31 -2.29
C THR A 75 12.46 8.06 -2.97
N ALA A 76 12.78 9.27 -2.51
CA ALA A 76 13.80 10.13 -3.12
C ALA A 76 15.23 9.71 -2.79
N LYS A 77 15.48 9.20 -1.59
CA LYS A 77 16.83 8.92 -1.06
C LYS A 77 17.05 7.45 -0.70
N GLY A 78 16.00 6.66 -0.62
CA GLY A 78 16.03 5.25 -0.25
C GLY A 78 15.86 4.33 -1.44
N VAL A 79 15.43 3.10 -1.16
CA VAL A 79 15.21 2.05 -2.16
C VAL A 79 13.71 1.77 -2.28
N GLY A 80 13.21 1.76 -3.51
CA GLY A 80 11.83 1.37 -3.81
C GLY A 80 10.80 2.48 -3.57
N ASN A 81 9.55 2.10 -3.37
CA ASN A 81 8.43 3.01 -3.15
C ASN A 81 8.24 3.29 -1.65
N GLY A 82 8.47 4.53 -1.21
CA GLY A 82 8.37 4.91 0.19
C GLY A 82 6.98 4.72 0.80
N ILE A 83 5.92 4.92 0.03
CA ILE A 83 4.54 4.68 0.50
C ILE A 83 4.36 3.20 0.87
N SER A 84 4.83 2.29 0.00
CA SER A 84 4.77 0.85 0.27
C SER A 84 5.57 0.46 1.51
N ILE A 85 6.72 1.08 1.74
CA ILE A 85 7.55 0.85 2.93
C ILE A 85 6.84 1.32 4.20
N VAL A 86 6.20 2.49 4.18
CA VAL A 86 5.43 3.01 5.34
C VAL A 86 4.25 2.10 5.65
N ILE A 87 3.50 1.65 4.63
CA ILE A 87 2.39 0.69 4.82
C ILE A 87 2.92 -0.63 5.40
N PHE A 88 4.00 -1.17 4.83
CA PHE A 88 4.64 -2.38 5.34
C PHE A 88 5.09 -2.25 6.80
N ALA A 89 5.71 -1.13 7.16
CA ALA A 89 6.12 -0.86 8.53
C ALA A 89 4.93 -0.81 9.49
N GLY A 90 3.80 -0.21 9.08
CA GLY A 90 2.56 -0.21 9.86
C GLY A 90 1.98 -1.61 10.10
N ILE A 91 2.00 -2.46 9.07
CA ILE A 91 1.55 -3.86 9.18
C ILE A 91 2.47 -4.64 10.13
N VAL A 92 3.79 -4.51 9.98
CA VAL A 92 4.77 -5.19 10.83
C VAL A 92 4.66 -4.72 12.30
N ALA A 93 4.46 -3.42 12.52
CA ALA A 93 4.30 -2.87 13.88
C ALA A 93 3.04 -3.38 14.59
N SER A 94 1.97 -3.69 13.86
CA SER A 94 0.73 -4.25 14.43
C SER A 94 0.79 -5.76 14.64
N PHE A 95 1.72 -6.46 14.01
CA PHE A 95 1.82 -7.92 14.02
C PHE A 95 1.94 -8.53 15.42
N PRO A 96 2.81 -8.03 16.35
CA PRO A 96 2.91 -8.58 17.70
C PRO A 96 1.58 -8.53 18.46
N ASN A 97 0.85 -7.43 18.34
CA ASN A 97 -0.47 -7.29 18.98
C ASN A 97 -1.50 -8.26 18.39
N ALA A 98 -1.51 -8.45 17.08
CA ALA A 98 -2.39 -9.40 16.42
C ALA A 98 -2.10 -10.85 16.89
N VAL A 99 -0.84 -11.23 17.01
CA VAL A 99 -0.43 -12.54 17.52
C VAL A 99 -0.87 -12.74 18.98
N ASN A 100 -0.66 -11.74 19.84
CA ASN A 100 -1.11 -11.81 21.24
C ASN A 100 -2.63 -11.93 21.37
N GLN A 101 -3.39 -11.20 20.54
CA GLN A 101 -4.84 -11.32 20.52
C GLN A 101 -5.31 -12.70 20.06
N LEU A 102 -4.70 -13.24 19.00
CA LEU A 102 -4.99 -14.60 18.55
C LEU A 102 -4.68 -15.63 19.64
N TYR A 103 -3.56 -15.48 20.31
CA TYR A 103 -3.17 -16.38 21.42
C TYR A 103 -4.19 -16.33 22.56
N ALA A 104 -4.54 -15.13 23.03
CA ALA A 104 -5.49 -14.95 24.12
C ALA A 104 -6.90 -15.47 23.75
N GLN A 105 -7.37 -15.23 22.53
CA GLN A 105 -8.72 -15.61 22.11
C GLN A 105 -8.85 -17.09 21.76
N GLN A 106 -7.81 -17.69 21.17
CA GLN A 106 -7.90 -19.03 20.62
C GLN A 106 -7.25 -20.10 21.48
N ILE A 107 -6.33 -19.74 22.38
CA ILE A 107 -5.54 -20.69 23.16
C ILE A 107 -5.89 -20.60 24.64
N GLU A 108 -5.81 -19.42 25.28
CA GLU A 108 -6.03 -19.29 26.73
C GLU A 108 -7.44 -19.61 27.19
N GLY A 109 -8.45 -19.38 26.35
CA GLY A 109 -9.87 -19.64 26.66
C GLY A 109 -10.44 -20.93 26.04
N ALA A 110 -9.64 -21.73 25.36
CA ALA A 110 -10.14 -22.73 24.42
C ALA A 110 -10.71 -24.02 25.05
N GLY A 111 -10.31 -24.40 26.26
CA GLY A 111 -10.79 -25.63 26.92
C GLY A 111 -10.77 -26.85 25.97
N GLU A 112 -11.92 -27.49 25.80
CA GLU A 112 -12.09 -28.66 24.91
C GLU A 112 -11.97 -28.32 23.40
N ALA A 113 -12.11 -27.04 23.03
CA ALA A 113 -12.03 -26.58 21.63
C ALA A 113 -10.59 -26.29 21.17
N LEU A 114 -9.59 -26.51 22.02
CA LEU A 114 -8.18 -26.17 21.74
C LEU A 114 -7.66 -26.81 20.45
N PHE A 115 -8.02 -28.06 20.18
CA PHE A 115 -7.63 -28.78 18.97
C PHE A 115 -8.21 -28.13 17.70
N ILE A 116 -9.48 -27.74 17.72
CA ILE A 116 -10.13 -27.06 16.59
C ILE A 116 -9.52 -25.68 16.37
N ASN A 117 -9.26 -24.94 17.43
CA ASN A 117 -8.67 -23.60 17.34
C ASN A 117 -7.25 -23.62 16.76
N ILE A 118 -6.43 -24.61 17.11
CA ILE A 118 -5.11 -24.81 16.49
C ILE A 118 -5.25 -25.08 14.99
N ILE A 119 -6.20 -25.90 14.56
CA ILE A 119 -6.45 -26.16 13.13
C ILE A 119 -6.82 -24.86 12.42
N ILE A 120 -7.67 -24.01 13.01
CA ILE A 120 -8.05 -22.72 12.44
C ILE A 120 -6.84 -21.80 12.29
N ILE A 121 -5.96 -21.72 13.28
CA ILE A 121 -4.75 -20.90 13.24
C ILE A 121 -3.82 -21.40 12.11
N VAL A 122 -3.60 -22.70 12.00
CA VAL A 122 -2.77 -23.30 10.95
C VAL A 122 -3.36 -23.04 9.57
N LEU A 123 -4.68 -23.20 9.42
CA LEU A 123 -5.38 -22.91 8.17
C LEU A 123 -5.25 -21.43 7.78
N LEU A 124 -5.41 -20.52 8.74
CA LEU A 124 -5.24 -19.09 8.54
C LEU A 124 -3.81 -18.75 8.07
N ALA A 125 -2.79 -19.32 8.74
CA ALA A 125 -1.40 -19.13 8.36
C ALA A 125 -1.11 -19.65 6.93
N LEU A 126 -1.70 -20.79 6.57
CA LEU A 126 -1.56 -21.38 5.23
C LEU A 126 -2.22 -20.51 4.16
N VAL A 127 -3.40 -19.96 4.43
CA VAL A 127 -4.09 -19.02 3.53
C VAL A 127 -3.28 -17.74 3.35
N LEU A 128 -2.73 -17.16 4.43
CA LEU A 128 -1.86 -15.98 4.34
C LEU A 128 -0.62 -16.25 3.51
N LEU A 129 0.02 -17.40 3.71
CA LEU A 129 1.18 -17.81 2.93
C LEU A 129 0.82 -17.98 1.44
N ALA A 130 -0.32 -18.60 1.13
CA ALA A 130 -0.80 -18.76 -0.24
C ALA A 130 -1.06 -17.42 -0.92
N VAL A 131 -1.63 -16.43 -0.20
CA VAL A 131 -1.83 -15.07 -0.71
C VAL A 131 -0.49 -14.41 -1.02
N VAL A 132 0.49 -14.48 -0.11
CA VAL A 132 1.83 -13.90 -0.33
C VAL A 132 2.50 -14.51 -1.56
N VAL A 133 2.49 -15.85 -1.67
CA VAL A 133 3.06 -16.56 -2.82
C VAL A 133 2.33 -16.16 -4.11
N GLY A 134 1.00 -16.07 -4.08
CA GLY A 134 0.19 -15.65 -5.22
C GLY A 134 0.53 -14.23 -5.69
N VAL A 135 0.68 -13.29 -4.76
CA VAL A 135 1.07 -11.90 -5.06
C VAL A 135 2.48 -11.87 -5.68
N ILE A 136 3.44 -12.60 -5.12
CA ILE A 136 4.81 -12.68 -5.66
C ILE A 136 4.78 -13.24 -7.07
N TYR A 137 4.04 -14.30 -7.32
CA TYR A 137 3.91 -14.92 -8.63
C TYR A 137 3.34 -13.96 -9.67
N VAL A 138 2.28 -13.22 -9.31
CA VAL A 138 1.66 -12.22 -10.20
C VAL A 138 2.58 -11.04 -10.47
N THR A 139 3.30 -10.54 -9.45
CA THR A 139 4.21 -9.39 -9.61
C THR A 139 5.47 -9.73 -10.42
N GLN A 140 5.90 -10.99 -10.41
CA GLN A 140 7.02 -11.46 -11.21
C GLN A 140 6.62 -11.91 -12.63
N ALA A 141 5.31 -11.95 -12.92
CA ALA A 141 4.82 -12.33 -14.24
C ALA A 141 5.20 -11.31 -15.30
N LEU A 142 6.09 -11.67 -16.21
CA LEU A 142 6.51 -10.87 -17.36
C LEU A 142 5.76 -11.32 -18.61
N ARG A 143 5.05 -10.38 -19.25
CA ARG A 143 4.47 -10.63 -20.56
C ARG A 143 5.51 -10.39 -21.65
N LYS A 144 6.01 -11.46 -22.27
CA LYS A 144 6.89 -11.36 -23.45
C LYS A 144 6.05 -11.07 -24.69
N ILE A 145 6.24 -9.89 -25.29
CA ILE A 145 5.63 -9.53 -26.57
C ILE A 145 6.71 -9.68 -27.64
N PRO A 146 6.60 -10.64 -28.58
CA PRO A 146 7.56 -10.77 -29.67
C PRO A 146 7.41 -9.58 -30.61
N ILE A 147 8.43 -8.72 -30.66
CA ILE A 147 8.49 -7.61 -31.61
C ILE A 147 9.29 -8.06 -32.83
N GLN A 148 8.64 -8.13 -33.98
CA GLN A 148 9.32 -8.35 -35.24
C GLN A 148 9.75 -7.00 -35.81
N TYR A 149 11.05 -6.75 -35.81
CA TYR A 149 11.59 -5.59 -36.51
C TYR A 149 11.57 -5.85 -38.01
N ALA A 150 10.90 -4.97 -38.78
CA ALA A 150 11.00 -4.99 -40.23
C ALA A 150 12.47 -4.71 -40.66
N LYS A 151 13.12 -5.67 -41.27
CA LYS A 151 14.44 -5.49 -41.86
C LYS A 151 14.38 -4.37 -42.88
N ARG A 152 15.09 -3.28 -42.67
CA ARG A 152 15.41 -2.36 -43.76
C ARG A 152 16.32 -3.08 -44.74
N VAL A 153 15.77 -3.46 -45.86
CA VAL A 153 16.58 -3.92 -47.02
C VAL A 153 17.21 -2.65 -47.60
N ALA A 154 18.43 -2.33 -47.15
CA ALA A 154 19.27 -1.39 -47.86
C ALA A 154 19.70 -2.09 -49.17
N GLY A 155 19.17 -1.59 -50.27
CA GLY A 155 19.48 -2.14 -51.60
C GLY A 155 20.96 -1.98 -51.90
N ASN A 156 21.66 -3.09 -51.91
CA ASN A 156 22.75 -3.37 -52.83
C ASN A 156 22.90 -4.89 -52.92
N ALA A 157 22.78 -5.39 -54.10
CA ALA A 157 22.60 -6.77 -54.46
C ALA A 157 23.86 -7.62 -54.35
N SER A 158 24.63 -7.59 -53.29
CA SER A 158 25.77 -8.45 -53.11
C SER A 158 26.17 -8.87 -51.71
N GLU A 159 25.38 -8.54 -50.66
CA GLU A 159 25.70 -9.06 -49.32
C GLU A 159 24.57 -9.94 -48.78
N ARG A 160 24.92 -11.19 -48.64
CA ARG A 160 24.09 -12.28 -48.11
C ARG A 160 23.53 -11.93 -46.76
N VAL A 161 22.26 -12.05 -46.68
CA VAL A 161 21.39 -12.07 -45.52
C VAL A 161 22.11 -12.60 -44.28
N ALA A 162 22.56 -11.70 -43.41
CA ALA A 162 22.92 -12.05 -42.05
C ALA A 162 21.63 -12.44 -41.31
N ALA A 163 21.60 -13.64 -40.81
CA ALA A 163 20.50 -14.21 -40.04
C ALA A 163 20.09 -13.26 -38.90
N GLY A 164 18.81 -13.03 -38.80
CA GLY A 164 18.25 -12.17 -37.73
C GLY A 164 18.58 -12.73 -36.36
N GLN A 165 19.28 -11.95 -35.58
CA GLN A 165 19.46 -12.20 -34.16
C GLN A 165 18.12 -12.00 -33.45
N GLN A 166 17.58 -13.10 -32.96
CA GLN A 166 16.47 -13.05 -31.99
C GLN A 166 17.09 -12.66 -30.64
N THR A 167 16.83 -11.44 -30.19
CA THR A 167 17.09 -11.05 -28.82
C THR A 167 15.91 -11.50 -27.99
N HIS A 168 16.19 -12.39 -27.06
CA HIS A 168 15.26 -12.84 -26.00
C HIS A 168 15.15 -11.79 -24.90
#